data_d5e0608137ca5bd71ac460d24991d95d
#
_entry.id   d5e0608137ca5bd71ac460d24991d95d
#
_cell.length_a   1.000
_cell.length_b   1.000
_cell.length_c   1.000
_cell.angle_alpha   90.00
_cell.angle_beta   90.00
_cell.angle_gamma   90.00
#
_symmetry.space_group_name_H-M   'P 1'
#
loop_
_entity.id
_entity.type
_entity.pdbx_description
1 polymer ?
#
loop_
_entity_poly.entity_id
_entity_poly.type
_entity_poly.pdbx_seq_one_letter_code
_entity_poly.pdbx_strand_id
1 'polypeptide(L)'
;MGKLLIILFTPPWQSQNTDTVYELAKAAVEEGHEATVFCDVEATYNLMKSQAMSASKIAQLIKQGVKVLVCRESARVRGIDIKSGFIEGVVESSLGKLAELMEQHDRVISLG
;
A
#
# COMPACT_ATOMS: atom_id res chain seq x y z
N MET A 1 10.97 16.68 -8.86
CA MET A 1 10.64 15.33 -8.38
C MET A 1 10.26 15.37 -6.91
N GLY A 2 9.14 14.79 -6.57
CA GLY A 2 8.65 14.77 -5.19
C GLY A 2 8.44 13.36 -4.68
N LYS A 3 8.00 13.26 -3.42
CA LYS A 3 7.69 11.98 -2.77
C LYS A 3 6.24 12.00 -2.30
N LEU A 4 5.46 11.03 -2.77
CA LEU A 4 4.05 10.87 -2.44
C LEU A 4 3.86 9.66 -1.54
N LEU A 5 3.18 9.86 -0.42
CA LEU A 5 2.76 8.78 0.47
C LEU A 5 1.25 8.65 0.40
N ILE A 6 0.76 7.46 0.13
CA ILE A 6 -0.66 7.16 0.13
C ILE A 6 -0.93 6.17 1.26
N ILE A 7 -1.85 6.53 2.16
CA ILE A 7 -2.23 5.65 3.26
C ILE A 7 -3.62 5.10 2.94
N LEU A 8 -3.73 3.78 2.80
CA LEU A 8 -4.98 3.12 2.46
C LEU A 8 -5.51 2.38 3.67
N PHE A 9 -6.80 2.58 3.97
CA PHE A 9 -7.47 1.97 5.12
C PHE A 9 -8.57 0.98 4.76
N THR A 10 -9.03 0.95 3.50
CA THR A 10 -10.21 0.17 3.11
C THR A 10 -9.82 -1.11 2.35
N PRO A 11 -10.64 -2.19 2.52
CA PRO A 11 -10.42 -3.44 1.80
C PRO A 11 -10.83 -3.30 0.32
N PRO A 12 -10.44 -4.26 -0.54
CA PRO A 12 -10.71 -4.16 -1.98
C PRO A 12 -12.19 -4.24 -2.35
N TRP A 13 -13.02 -4.80 -1.48
CA TRP A 13 -14.46 -5.02 -1.79
C TRP A 13 -15.36 -3.91 -1.29
N GLN A 14 -14.86 -2.95 -0.52
CA GLN A 14 -15.70 -1.97 0.16
C GLN A 14 -15.85 -0.66 -0.60
N SER A 15 -14.89 -0.31 -1.43
CA SER A 15 -14.87 0.98 -2.11
C SER A 15 -14.00 0.94 -3.35
N GLN A 16 -13.92 2.05 -4.08
CA GLN A 16 -13.03 2.20 -5.22
C GLN A 16 -11.63 2.69 -4.82
N ASN A 17 -11.33 2.74 -3.53
CA ASN A 17 -10.07 3.30 -3.05
C ASN A 17 -8.84 2.56 -3.57
N THR A 18 -8.93 1.23 -3.73
CA THR A 18 -7.82 0.46 -4.30
C THR A 18 -7.49 0.91 -5.72
N ASP A 19 -8.52 1.14 -6.53
CA ASP A 19 -8.33 1.63 -7.90
C ASP A 19 -7.75 3.04 -7.88
N THR A 20 -8.19 3.88 -6.97
CA THR A 20 -7.67 5.24 -6.80
C THR A 20 -6.19 5.21 -6.44
N VAL A 21 -5.80 4.36 -5.50
CA VAL A 21 -4.38 4.19 -5.11
C VAL A 21 -3.56 3.77 -6.32
N TYR A 22 -4.05 2.79 -7.07
CA TYR A 22 -3.34 2.30 -8.25
C TYR A 22 -3.11 3.43 -9.26
N GLU A 23 -4.15 4.19 -9.58
CA GLU A 23 -4.04 5.27 -10.56
C GLU A 23 -3.14 6.42 -10.07
N LEU A 24 -3.26 6.80 -8.81
CA LEU A 24 -2.44 7.88 -8.24
C LEU A 24 -0.96 7.49 -8.19
N ALA A 25 -0.65 6.31 -7.70
CA ALA A 25 0.73 5.85 -7.57
C ALA A 25 1.36 5.67 -8.96
N LYS A 26 0.62 5.11 -9.90
CA LYS A 26 1.07 4.93 -11.26
C LYS A 26 1.38 6.28 -11.92
N ALA A 27 0.48 7.23 -11.80
CA ALA A 27 0.68 8.57 -12.35
C ALA A 27 1.89 9.25 -11.75
N ALA A 28 2.09 9.13 -10.43
CA ALA A 28 3.23 9.74 -9.76
C ALA A 28 4.54 9.20 -10.32
N VAL A 29 4.64 7.88 -10.46
CA VAL A 29 5.86 7.24 -10.99
C VAL A 29 6.09 7.63 -12.45
N GLU A 30 5.03 7.68 -13.25
CA GLU A 30 5.13 8.06 -14.67
C GLU A 30 5.63 9.49 -14.83
N GLU A 31 5.38 10.35 -13.86
CA GLU A 31 5.86 11.73 -13.89
C GLU A 31 7.20 11.91 -13.17
N GLY A 32 7.85 10.82 -12.79
CA GLY A 32 9.19 10.87 -12.20
C GLY A 32 9.21 11.09 -10.70
N HIS A 33 8.09 10.95 -10.02
CA HIS A 33 8.03 11.05 -8.56
C HIS A 33 8.22 9.68 -7.90
N GLU A 34 8.60 9.69 -6.63
CA GLU A 34 8.60 8.47 -5.83
C GLU A 34 7.21 8.31 -5.20
N ALA A 35 6.74 7.08 -5.12
CA ALA A 35 5.46 6.78 -4.48
C ALA A 35 5.63 5.65 -3.47
N THR A 36 4.97 5.80 -2.32
CA THR A 36 4.92 4.79 -1.27
C THR A 36 3.47 4.59 -0.89
N VAL A 37 3.04 3.35 -0.77
CA VAL A 37 1.70 2.99 -0.33
C VAL A 37 1.82 2.26 1.00
N PHE A 38 1.09 2.75 2.01
CA PHE A 38 1.06 2.12 3.33
C PHE A 38 -0.36 1.58 3.56
N CYS A 39 -0.47 0.26 3.71
CA CYS A 39 -1.75 -0.40 3.94
C CYS A 39 -1.93 -0.69 5.42
N ASP A 40 -3.01 -0.15 6.00
CA ASP A 40 -3.34 -0.30 7.40
C ASP A 40 -4.74 -0.87 7.56
N VAL A 41 -5.04 -1.41 8.72
CA VAL A 41 -6.33 -2.05 9.08
C VAL A 41 -6.83 -2.95 7.97
N GLU A 42 -8.06 -2.76 7.48
CA GLU A 42 -8.65 -3.63 6.44
C GLU A 42 -7.95 -3.55 5.09
N ALA A 43 -7.14 -2.51 4.87
CA ALA A 43 -6.40 -2.40 3.61
C ALA A 43 -5.38 -3.52 3.42
N THR A 44 -4.99 -4.21 4.50
CA THR A 44 -4.09 -5.36 4.42
C THR A 44 -4.62 -6.43 3.46
N TYR A 45 -5.95 -6.54 3.35
CA TYR A 45 -6.56 -7.55 2.47
C TYR A 45 -6.25 -7.31 0.98
N ASN A 46 -5.94 -6.07 0.60
CA ASN A 46 -5.56 -5.76 -0.79
C ASN A 46 -4.29 -6.50 -1.23
N LEU A 47 -3.46 -6.88 -0.27
CA LEU A 47 -2.14 -7.45 -0.54
C LEU A 47 -2.14 -8.97 -0.54
N MET A 48 -3.27 -9.58 -0.22
CA MET A 48 -3.37 -11.04 -0.12
C MET A 48 -3.42 -11.70 -1.49
N LYS A 49 -2.68 -12.78 -1.63
CA LYS A 49 -2.69 -13.58 -2.86
C LYS A 49 -4.10 -14.03 -3.26
N SER A 50 -4.96 -14.26 -2.28
CA SER A 50 -6.35 -14.70 -2.51
C SER A 50 -7.23 -13.61 -3.12
N GLN A 51 -6.81 -12.34 -3.03
CA GLN A 51 -7.56 -11.21 -3.62
C GLN A 51 -6.94 -10.87 -4.98
N ALA A 52 -7.14 -11.75 -5.94
CA ALA A 52 -6.41 -11.73 -7.21
C ALA A 52 -6.43 -10.38 -7.94
N MET A 53 -7.57 -9.71 -7.99
CA MET A 53 -7.68 -8.45 -8.73
C MET A 53 -6.87 -7.32 -8.08
N SER A 54 -7.06 -7.11 -6.78
CA SER A 54 -6.31 -6.07 -6.07
C SER A 54 -4.83 -6.40 -5.99
N ALA A 55 -4.51 -7.67 -5.70
CA ALA A 55 -3.13 -8.12 -5.61
C ALA A 55 -2.39 -7.91 -6.93
N SER A 56 -3.06 -8.15 -8.06
CA SER A 56 -2.46 -7.93 -9.39
C SER A 56 -2.10 -6.46 -9.61
N LYS A 57 -2.99 -5.54 -9.24
CA LYS A 57 -2.73 -4.10 -9.37
C LYS A 57 -1.57 -3.67 -8.50
N ILE A 58 -1.54 -4.13 -7.25
CA ILE A 58 -0.46 -3.81 -6.32
C ILE A 58 0.87 -4.39 -6.84
N ALA A 59 0.85 -5.61 -7.37
CA ALA A 59 2.06 -6.22 -7.93
C ALA A 59 2.61 -5.39 -9.10
N GLN A 60 1.74 -4.82 -9.93
CA GLN A 60 2.17 -3.94 -11.01
C GLN A 60 2.84 -2.69 -10.48
N LEU A 61 2.31 -2.10 -9.41
CA LEU A 61 2.93 -0.93 -8.77
C LEU A 61 4.32 -1.26 -8.24
N ILE A 62 4.47 -2.41 -7.62
CA ILE A 62 5.76 -2.86 -7.09
C ILE A 62 6.78 -2.98 -8.23
N LYS A 63 6.37 -3.54 -9.36
CA LYS A 63 7.23 -3.64 -10.55
C LYS A 63 7.67 -2.28 -11.07
N GLN A 64 6.85 -1.27 -10.90
CA GLN A 64 7.15 0.09 -11.35
C GLN A 64 7.98 0.88 -10.33
N GLY A 65 8.36 0.25 -9.22
CA GLY A 65 9.19 0.89 -8.22
C GLY A 65 8.46 1.52 -7.06
N VAL A 66 7.14 1.36 -6.97
CA VAL A 66 6.36 1.83 -5.84
C VAL A 66 6.67 0.96 -4.62
N LYS A 67 6.96 1.59 -3.49
CA LYS A 67 7.16 0.87 -2.23
C LYS A 67 5.80 0.60 -1.62
N VAL A 68 5.52 -0.67 -1.33
CA VAL A 68 4.25 -1.08 -0.72
C VAL A 68 4.55 -1.67 0.65
N LEU A 69 4.02 -1.00 1.66
CA LEU A 69 4.24 -1.36 3.05
C LEU A 69 2.94 -1.81 3.70
N VAL A 70 3.04 -2.68 4.69
CA VAL A 70 1.88 -3.17 5.43
C VAL A 70 2.15 -3.03 6.93
N CYS A 71 1.14 -2.60 7.67
CA CYS A 71 1.21 -2.53 9.12
C CYS A 71 1.22 -3.97 9.68
N ARG A 72 2.33 -4.34 10.30
CA ARG A 72 2.51 -5.69 10.85
C ARG A 72 1.41 -6.05 11.85
N GLU A 73 1.05 -5.11 12.71
CA GLU A 73 0.03 -5.34 13.72
C GLU A 73 -1.35 -5.56 13.10
N SER A 74 -1.67 -4.81 12.05
CA SER A 74 -2.93 -4.99 11.33
C SER A 74 -3.03 -6.39 10.71
N ALA A 75 -1.94 -6.90 10.18
CA ALA A 75 -1.90 -8.26 9.61
C ALA A 75 -2.03 -9.30 10.73
N ARG A 76 -1.31 -9.09 11.83
CA ARG A 76 -1.30 -10.03 12.95
C ARG A 76 -2.70 -10.22 13.54
N VAL A 77 -3.42 -9.13 13.84
CA VAL A 77 -4.75 -9.23 14.45
C VAL A 77 -5.78 -9.84 13.51
N ARG A 78 -5.50 -9.87 12.22
CA ARG A 78 -6.37 -10.49 11.22
C ARG A 78 -5.97 -11.92 10.89
N GLY A 79 -4.96 -12.45 11.59
CA GLY A 79 -4.49 -13.81 11.39
C GLY A 79 -3.80 -14.03 10.05
N ILE A 80 -3.25 -12.99 9.44
CA ILE A 80 -2.58 -13.11 8.14
C ILE A 80 -1.09 -13.36 8.38
N ASP A 81 -0.59 -14.43 7.77
CA ASP A 81 0.84 -14.72 7.76
C ASP A 81 1.47 -13.87 6.65
N ILE A 82 2.33 -12.93 7.06
CA ILE A 82 2.96 -12.00 6.12
C ILE A 82 3.80 -12.72 5.08
N LYS A 83 4.51 -13.76 5.48
CA LYS A 83 5.44 -14.46 4.57
C LYS A 83 4.71 -15.26 3.51
N SER A 84 3.57 -15.88 3.85
CA SER A 84 2.86 -16.76 2.92
C SER A 84 1.58 -16.19 2.37
N GLY A 85 0.97 -15.21 3.06
CA GLY A 85 -0.35 -14.67 2.69
C GLY A 85 -0.30 -13.52 1.69
N PHE A 86 0.76 -12.73 1.71
CA PHE A 86 0.89 -11.55 0.85
C PHE A 86 1.68 -11.84 -0.42
N ILE A 87 1.42 -11.03 -1.44
CA ILE A 87 2.18 -11.09 -2.68
C ILE A 87 3.63 -10.67 -2.42
N GLU A 88 4.53 -11.11 -3.30
CA GLU A 88 5.94 -10.80 -3.20
C GLU A 88 6.22 -9.32 -3.34
N GLY A 89 7.14 -8.81 -2.56
CA GLY A 89 7.57 -7.42 -2.62
C GLY A 89 6.93 -6.51 -1.59
N VAL A 90 5.94 -7.00 -0.84
CA VAL A 90 5.35 -6.25 0.26
C VAL A 90 6.31 -6.25 1.44
N VAL A 91 6.52 -5.08 2.05
CA VAL A 91 7.46 -4.92 3.17
C VAL A 91 6.69 -4.67 4.47
N GLU A 92 7.06 -5.38 5.52
CA GLU A 92 6.51 -5.15 6.86
C GLU A 92 6.89 -3.78 7.38
N SER A 93 5.95 -3.13 8.06
CA SER A 93 6.20 -1.84 8.67
C SER A 93 5.36 -1.69 9.95
N SER A 94 5.38 -0.50 10.53
CA SER A 94 4.69 -0.23 11.79
C SER A 94 4.11 1.18 11.77
N LEU A 95 3.24 1.47 12.73
CA LEU A 95 2.69 2.83 12.86
C LEU A 95 3.77 3.84 13.24
N GLY A 96 4.80 3.42 14.00
CA GLY A 96 5.93 4.29 14.29
C GLY A 96 6.69 4.66 13.02
N LYS A 97 6.88 3.69 12.14
CA LYS A 97 7.52 3.94 10.85
C LYS A 97 6.65 4.84 9.97
N LEU A 98 5.32 4.68 10.05
CA LEU A 98 4.41 5.53 9.30
C LEU A 98 4.60 7.01 9.67
N ALA A 99 4.77 7.30 10.96
CA ALA A 99 5.01 8.67 11.41
C ALA A 99 6.27 9.26 10.75
N GLU A 100 7.35 8.47 10.68
CA GLU A 100 8.58 8.89 10.00
C GLU A 100 8.35 9.13 8.51
N LEU A 101 7.60 8.24 7.86
CA LEU A 101 7.29 8.36 6.44
C LEU A 101 6.51 9.64 6.14
N MET A 102 5.58 10.01 7.01
CA MET A 102 4.79 11.23 6.84
C MET A 102 5.69 12.47 6.86
N GLU A 103 6.74 12.46 7.66
CA GLU A 103 7.70 13.56 7.71
C GLU A 103 8.62 13.58 6.48
N GLN A 104 8.90 12.42 5.91
CA GLN A 104 9.85 12.27 4.80
C GLN A 104 9.24 12.49 3.42
N HIS A 105 7.91 12.58 3.33
CA HIS A 105 7.22 12.73 2.06
C HIS A 105 6.65 14.13 1.89
N ASP A 106 6.66 14.62 0.64
CA ASP A 106 6.18 15.96 0.31
C ASP A 106 4.67 16.07 0.36
N ARG A 107 3.97 14.99 0.03
CA ARG A 107 2.52 14.91 0.03
C ARG A 107 2.08 13.63 0.69
N VAL A 108 1.02 13.73 1.49
CA VAL A 108 0.40 12.57 2.14
C VAL A 108 -1.09 12.59 1.82
N ILE A 109 -1.58 11.48 1.27
CA ILE A 109 -3.01 11.31 0.93
C ILE A 109 -3.53 10.11 1.71
N SER A 110 -4.63 10.27 2.42
CA SER A 110 -5.29 9.17 3.13
C SER A 110 -6.59 8.81 2.42
N LEU A 111 -6.81 7.52 2.20
CA LEU A 111 -8.02 7.01 1.57
C LEU A 111 -8.69 5.98 2.49
N GLY A 112 -9.89 6.28 2.92
CA GLY A 112 -10.64 5.42 3.85
C GLY A 112 -11.79 6.09 4.58
#